data_8be5741591eab2b95dbb723b837ab76f
#
_entry.id   8be5741591eab2b95dbb723b837ab76f
#
_cell.length_a   1.000
_cell.length_b   1.000
_cell.length_c   1.000
_cell.angle_alpha   90.00
_cell.angle_beta   90.00
_cell.angle_gamma   90.00
#
_symmetry.space_group_name_H-M   'P 1'
#
loop_
_entity.id
_entity.type
_entity.pdbx_description
1 polymer ?
#
loop_
_entity_poly.entity_id
_entity_poly.type
_entity_poly.pdbx_seq_one_letter_code
_entity_poly.pdbx_strand_id
1 'polypeptide(L)'
;MDHARILRTVLGVTAGYLILLGLWLGWLVQHTPPGTIPYQIVALVGLFGSCVGLGMLIAARPSKADRKLFRHGVEGWATIERVHPLQPTDHHSELTELDLELVVPGSESYRGSVVFDVMPADKPKLAVGETISIRVDPANRDRIILVL
;
A
#
# COMPACT_ATOMS: atom_id res chain seq x y z
N MET A 1 3.92 -0.81 1.90
CA MET A 1 3.24 -0.17 0.73
C MET A 1 3.92 -0.61 -0.55
N ASP A 2 3.16 -1.10 -1.54
CA ASP A 2 3.73 -1.58 -2.81
C ASP A 2 4.08 -0.40 -3.73
N HIS A 3 5.30 0.13 -3.62
CA HIS A 3 5.79 1.22 -4.47
C HIS A 3 5.60 0.93 -5.97
N ALA A 4 5.80 -0.32 -6.39
CA ALA A 4 5.56 -0.74 -7.76
C ALA A 4 4.10 -0.57 -8.21
N ARG A 5 3.15 -0.73 -7.31
CA ARG A 5 1.72 -0.57 -7.60
C ARG A 5 1.35 0.89 -7.75
N ILE A 6 1.87 1.75 -6.86
CA ILE A 6 1.67 3.20 -6.94
C ILE A 6 2.26 3.73 -8.24
N LEU A 7 3.50 3.34 -8.56
CA LEU A 7 4.19 3.76 -9.78
C LEU A 7 3.41 3.35 -11.05
N ARG A 8 2.92 2.11 -11.13
CA ARG A 8 2.11 1.64 -12.26
C ARG A 8 0.80 2.42 -12.39
N THR A 9 0.15 2.75 -11.27
CA THR A 9 -1.09 3.52 -11.28
C THR A 9 -0.85 4.95 -11.76
N VAL A 10 0.18 5.61 -11.25
CA VAL A 10 0.56 6.97 -11.67
C VAL A 10 0.94 6.98 -13.16
N LEU A 11 1.77 6.05 -13.61
CA LEU A 11 2.13 5.93 -15.03
C LEU A 11 0.90 5.71 -15.91
N GLY A 12 -0.02 4.84 -15.51
CA GLY A 12 -1.25 4.56 -16.24
C GLY A 12 -2.15 5.80 -16.37
N VAL A 13 -2.34 6.54 -15.27
CA VAL A 13 -3.13 7.79 -15.25
C VAL A 13 -2.45 8.85 -16.13
N THR A 14 -1.13 9.00 -16.02
CA THR A 14 -0.38 9.99 -16.83
C THR A 14 -0.44 9.66 -18.32
N ALA A 15 -0.26 8.39 -18.69
CA ALA A 15 -0.37 7.96 -20.08
C ALA A 15 -1.78 8.21 -20.65
N GLY A 16 -2.82 7.85 -19.89
CA GLY A 16 -4.21 8.12 -20.27
C GLY A 16 -4.49 9.62 -20.46
N TYR A 17 -3.94 10.45 -19.57
CA TYR A 17 -4.07 11.89 -19.68
C TYR A 17 -3.34 12.47 -20.91
N LEU A 18 -2.15 11.98 -21.24
CA LEU A 18 -1.41 12.41 -22.43
C LEU A 18 -2.19 12.09 -23.73
N ILE A 19 -2.84 10.94 -23.79
CA ILE A 19 -3.70 10.57 -24.92
C ILE A 19 -4.89 11.54 -25.01
N LEU A 20 -5.54 11.84 -23.89
CA LEU A 20 -6.65 12.77 -23.83
C LEU A 20 -6.25 14.18 -24.22
N LEU A 21 -5.07 14.63 -23.79
CA LEU A 21 -4.48 15.92 -24.17
C LEU A 21 -4.20 15.99 -25.68
N GLY A 22 -3.66 14.92 -26.24
CA GLY A 22 -3.42 14.81 -27.69
C GLY A 22 -4.69 14.88 -28.51
N LEU A 23 -5.75 14.19 -28.06
CA LEU A 23 -7.08 14.27 -28.68
C LEU A 23 -7.69 15.68 -28.55
N TRP A 24 -7.54 16.33 -27.40
CA TRP A 24 -8.02 17.68 -27.17
C TRP A 24 -7.31 18.68 -28.10
N LEU A 25 -5.99 18.65 -28.15
CA LEU A 25 -5.20 19.55 -29.02
C LEU A 25 -5.44 19.29 -30.52
N GLY A 26 -5.52 18.01 -30.91
CA GLY A 26 -5.58 17.64 -32.33
C GLY A 26 -6.99 17.79 -32.93
N TRP A 27 -8.03 17.68 -32.12
CA TRP A 27 -9.39 17.65 -32.61
C TRP A 27 -10.32 18.68 -31.92
N LEU A 28 -10.40 18.69 -30.60
CA LEU A 28 -11.40 19.48 -29.89
C LEU A 28 -11.15 20.99 -29.97
N VAL A 29 -9.88 21.42 -29.85
CA VAL A 29 -9.51 22.84 -29.95
C VAL A 29 -9.87 23.43 -31.31
N GLN A 30 -9.76 22.64 -32.38
CA GLN A 30 -10.06 23.09 -33.74
C GLN A 30 -11.56 23.22 -34.04
N HIS A 31 -12.40 22.50 -33.27
CA HIS A 31 -13.86 22.44 -33.48
C HIS A 31 -14.66 23.22 -32.44
N THR A 32 -14.01 23.88 -31.48
CA THR A 32 -14.69 24.66 -30.43
C THR A 32 -14.48 26.16 -30.59
N PRO A 33 -15.45 26.99 -30.21
CA PRO A 33 -15.32 28.44 -30.25
C PRO A 33 -14.15 28.93 -29.37
N PRO A 34 -13.32 29.89 -29.86
CA PRO A 34 -12.12 30.35 -29.15
C PRO A 34 -12.39 30.88 -27.74
N GLY A 35 -13.58 31.40 -27.45
CA GLY A 35 -13.97 31.89 -26.13
C GLY A 35 -14.14 30.80 -25.05
N THR A 36 -14.19 29.51 -25.45
CA THR A 36 -14.37 28.39 -24.50
C THR A 36 -13.05 27.76 -24.07
N ILE A 37 -11.94 28.08 -24.72
CA ILE A 37 -10.62 27.50 -24.46
C ILE A 37 -10.16 27.63 -23.00
N PRO A 38 -10.30 28.80 -22.32
CA PRO A 38 -9.89 28.94 -20.93
C PRO A 38 -10.63 27.98 -19.99
N TYR A 39 -11.92 27.79 -20.20
CA TYR A 39 -12.74 26.85 -19.40
C TYR A 39 -12.35 25.40 -19.63
N GLN A 40 -11.98 25.05 -20.85
CA GLN A 40 -11.51 23.71 -21.20
C GLN A 40 -10.15 23.39 -20.53
N ILE A 41 -9.23 24.35 -20.47
CA ILE A 41 -7.97 24.21 -19.77
C ILE A 41 -8.18 23.95 -18.29
N VAL A 42 -9.05 24.74 -17.64
CA VAL A 42 -9.37 24.54 -16.22
C VAL A 42 -10.00 23.17 -15.99
N ALA A 43 -10.91 22.75 -16.87
CA ALA A 43 -11.53 21.42 -16.78
C ALA A 43 -10.52 20.30 -16.94
N LEU A 44 -9.57 20.40 -17.88
CA LEU A 44 -8.51 19.41 -18.08
C LEU A 44 -7.59 19.30 -16.88
N VAL A 45 -7.16 20.43 -16.30
CA VAL A 45 -6.31 20.44 -15.10
C VAL A 45 -7.06 19.81 -13.91
N GLY A 46 -8.32 20.17 -13.72
CA GLY A 46 -9.18 19.60 -12.69
C GLY A 46 -9.40 18.10 -12.85
N LEU A 47 -9.61 17.64 -14.08
CA LEU A 47 -9.75 16.23 -14.41
C LEU A 47 -8.47 15.45 -14.07
N PHE A 48 -7.30 15.97 -14.45
CA PHE A 48 -6.02 15.32 -14.15
C PHE A 48 -5.82 15.18 -12.63
N GLY A 49 -5.99 16.25 -11.87
CA GLY A 49 -5.86 16.23 -10.41
C GLY A 49 -6.82 15.22 -9.76
N SER A 50 -8.06 15.15 -10.24
CA SER A 50 -9.07 14.20 -9.76
C SER A 50 -8.69 12.75 -10.09
N CYS A 51 -8.21 12.49 -11.29
CA CYS A 51 -7.78 11.15 -11.71
C CYS A 51 -6.55 10.66 -10.93
N VAL A 52 -5.58 11.54 -10.67
CA VAL A 52 -4.40 11.20 -9.85
C VAL A 52 -4.83 10.94 -8.41
N GLY A 53 -5.68 11.78 -7.83
CA GLY A 53 -6.19 11.60 -6.47
C GLY A 53 -6.96 10.29 -6.30
N LEU A 54 -7.87 9.98 -7.20
CA LEU A 54 -8.59 8.69 -7.22
C LEU A 54 -7.65 7.50 -7.42
N GLY A 55 -6.67 7.63 -8.33
CA GLY A 55 -5.66 6.61 -8.56
C GLY A 55 -4.85 6.30 -7.30
N MET A 56 -4.44 7.32 -6.56
CA MET A 56 -3.74 7.17 -5.28
C MET A 56 -4.61 6.50 -4.22
N LEU A 57 -5.89 6.90 -4.10
CA LEU A 57 -6.83 6.28 -3.16
C LEU A 57 -7.05 4.79 -3.46
N ILE A 58 -7.13 4.42 -4.74
CA ILE A 58 -7.26 3.02 -5.16
C ILE A 58 -5.97 2.24 -4.89
N ALA A 59 -4.80 2.85 -5.15
CA ALA A 59 -3.50 2.24 -4.90
C ALA A 59 -3.23 2.02 -3.40
N ALA A 60 -3.70 2.93 -2.54
CA ALA A 60 -3.57 2.83 -1.08
C ALA A 60 -4.46 1.75 -0.46
N ARG A 61 -5.46 1.22 -1.18
CA ARG A 61 -6.32 0.15 -0.66
C ARG A 61 -5.53 -1.14 -0.45
N PRO A 62 -5.74 -1.84 0.67
CA PRO A 62 -5.12 -3.13 0.92
C PRO A 62 -5.46 -4.11 -0.21
N SER A 63 -4.50 -4.96 -0.56
CA SER A 63 -4.67 -5.92 -1.67
C SER A 63 -5.84 -6.86 -1.40
N LYS A 64 -6.44 -7.41 -2.47
CA LYS A 64 -7.50 -8.43 -2.31
C LYS A 64 -7.01 -9.63 -1.50
N ALA A 65 -5.74 -9.96 -1.65
CA ALA A 65 -5.11 -11.05 -0.93
C ALA A 65 -4.93 -10.75 0.56
N ASP A 66 -4.56 -9.50 0.92
CA ASP A 66 -4.46 -9.10 2.33
C ASP A 66 -5.83 -9.05 3.00
N ARG A 67 -6.87 -8.58 2.29
CA ARG A 67 -8.24 -8.64 2.80
C ARG A 67 -8.73 -10.06 3.00
N LYS A 68 -8.37 -10.99 2.10
CA LYS A 68 -8.70 -12.41 2.24
C LYS A 68 -7.98 -13.00 3.44
N LEU A 69 -6.71 -12.69 3.61
CA LEU A 69 -5.92 -13.12 4.75
C LEU A 69 -6.46 -12.55 6.06
N PHE A 70 -6.85 -11.26 6.08
CA PHE A 70 -7.45 -10.63 7.25
C PHE A 70 -8.79 -11.28 7.65
N ARG A 71 -9.57 -11.80 6.69
CA ARG A 71 -10.87 -12.42 6.96
C ARG A 71 -10.80 -13.92 7.24
N HIS A 72 -9.89 -14.63 6.59
CA HIS A 72 -9.84 -16.10 6.57
C HIS A 72 -8.47 -16.65 7.01
N GLY A 73 -7.54 -15.80 7.42
CA GLY A 73 -6.27 -16.23 7.98
C GLY A 73 -6.48 -16.92 9.32
N VAL A 74 -5.65 -17.90 9.60
CA VAL A 74 -5.64 -18.58 10.89
C VAL A 74 -5.05 -17.63 11.92
N GLU A 75 -5.74 -17.41 13.02
CA GLU A 75 -5.26 -16.59 14.12
C GLU A 75 -4.17 -17.35 14.89
N GLY A 76 -3.12 -16.65 15.23
CA GLY A 76 -2.01 -17.16 16.01
C GLY A 76 -1.34 -16.04 16.80
N TRP A 77 -0.28 -16.37 17.45
CA TRP A 77 0.54 -15.44 18.23
C TRP A 77 1.97 -15.50 17.72
N ALA A 78 2.63 -14.35 17.77
CA ALA A 78 4.05 -14.26 17.47
C ALA A 78 4.77 -13.58 18.63
N THR A 79 5.86 -14.17 19.08
CA THR A 79 6.76 -13.55 20.05
C THR A 79 7.93 -12.93 19.27
N ILE A 80 8.24 -11.68 19.54
CA ILE A 80 9.31 -10.95 18.88
C ILE A 80 10.65 -11.39 19.46
N GLU A 81 11.47 -12.06 18.66
CA GLU A 81 12.82 -12.50 19.08
C GLU A 81 13.84 -11.38 18.85
N ARG A 82 13.76 -10.70 17.72
CA ARG A 82 14.70 -9.61 17.35
C ARG A 82 14.01 -8.54 16.53
N VAL A 83 14.57 -7.35 16.63
CA VAL A 83 14.10 -6.16 15.92
C VAL A 83 15.29 -5.56 15.17
N HIS A 84 15.24 -5.56 13.85
CA HIS A 84 16.30 -5.02 12.98
C HIS A 84 15.79 -3.78 12.25
N PRO A 85 16.14 -2.56 12.69
CA PRO A 85 15.80 -1.35 11.95
C PRO A 85 16.55 -1.34 10.61
N LEU A 86 15.80 -1.20 9.51
CA LEU A 86 16.37 -1.20 8.16
C LEU A 86 16.60 0.21 7.65
N GLN A 87 15.57 1.03 7.58
CA GLN A 87 15.66 2.40 7.08
C GLN A 87 14.58 3.29 7.69
N PRO A 88 14.89 4.57 8.02
CA PRO A 88 13.88 5.55 8.34
C PRO A 88 13.05 5.86 7.09
N THR A 89 11.74 5.95 7.27
CA THR A 89 10.79 6.31 6.20
C THR A 89 10.42 7.80 6.31
N ASP A 90 10.06 8.45 5.19
CA ASP A 90 9.78 9.90 5.10
C ASP A 90 8.67 10.41 6.04
N HIS A 91 7.88 9.52 6.65
CA HIS A 91 6.73 9.85 7.50
C HIS A 91 6.96 9.63 9.00
N HIS A 92 8.18 9.79 9.49
CA HIS A 92 8.55 9.53 10.89
C HIS A 92 8.33 8.06 11.33
N SER A 93 8.10 7.15 10.40
CA SER A 93 8.07 5.71 10.62
C SER A 93 9.41 5.08 10.27
N GLU A 94 9.64 3.88 10.73
CA GLU A 94 10.88 3.14 10.54
C GLU A 94 10.57 1.76 9.97
N LEU A 95 11.11 1.48 8.79
CA LEU A 95 11.01 0.15 8.21
C LEU A 95 11.87 -0.80 9.03
N THR A 96 11.24 -1.78 9.65
CA THR A 96 11.89 -2.67 10.60
C THR A 96 11.60 -4.11 10.21
N GLU A 97 12.63 -4.96 10.20
CA GLU A 97 12.50 -6.39 10.08
C GLU A 97 12.37 -6.99 11.49
N LEU A 98 11.31 -7.76 11.69
CA LEU A 98 10.99 -8.43 12.94
C LEU A 98 11.21 -9.93 12.75
N ASP A 99 12.11 -10.50 13.55
CA ASP A 99 12.23 -11.96 13.68
C ASP A 99 11.22 -12.44 14.72
N LEU A 100 10.38 -13.36 14.31
CA LEU A 100 9.22 -13.80 15.08
C LEU A 100 9.28 -15.31 15.32
N GLU A 101 9.01 -15.73 16.55
CA GLU A 101 8.59 -17.08 16.83
C GLU A 101 7.07 -17.18 16.76
N LEU A 102 6.56 -17.96 15.83
CA LEU A 102 5.16 -18.04 15.45
C LEU A 102 4.51 -19.28 16.05
N VAL A 103 3.41 -19.08 16.76
CA VAL A 103 2.60 -20.16 17.32
C VAL A 103 1.20 -20.09 16.71
N VAL A 104 0.91 -21.08 15.86
CA VAL A 104 -0.39 -21.19 15.20
C VAL A 104 -1.10 -22.45 15.71
N PRO A 105 -2.37 -22.35 16.12
CA PRO A 105 -3.11 -23.51 16.62
C PRO A 105 -3.10 -24.68 15.62
N GLY A 106 -2.74 -25.87 16.09
CA GLY A 106 -2.66 -27.08 15.26
C GLY A 106 -1.36 -27.25 14.47
N SER A 107 -0.35 -26.41 14.70
CA SER A 107 1.00 -26.58 14.14
C SER A 107 2.08 -26.44 15.22
N GLU A 108 3.25 -26.99 14.95
CA GLU A 108 4.44 -26.70 15.76
C GLU A 108 4.85 -25.24 15.61
N SER A 109 5.50 -24.67 16.64
CA SER A 109 6.07 -23.33 16.54
C SER A 109 7.16 -23.29 15.46
N TYR A 110 7.20 -22.21 14.72
CA TYR A 110 8.22 -22.00 13.67
C TYR A 110 8.68 -20.55 13.66
N ARG A 111 9.85 -20.32 13.08
CA ARG A 111 10.42 -18.99 12.96
C ARG A 111 10.10 -18.40 11.61
N GLY A 112 9.81 -17.10 11.62
CA GLY A 112 9.60 -16.33 10.40
C GLY A 112 10.10 -14.91 10.60
N SER A 113 10.34 -14.20 9.50
CA SER A 113 10.64 -12.76 9.53
C SER A 113 9.58 -11.99 8.76
N VAL A 114 9.30 -10.79 9.22
CA VAL A 114 8.34 -9.88 8.57
C VAL A 114 8.91 -8.46 8.56
N VAL A 115 8.83 -7.80 7.43
CA VAL A 115 9.18 -6.38 7.33
C VAL A 115 7.94 -5.54 7.55
N PHE A 116 7.99 -4.70 8.57
CA PHE A 116 6.87 -3.88 8.98
C PHE A 116 7.29 -2.40 9.11
N ASP A 117 6.37 -1.51 8.76
CA ASP A 117 6.57 -0.06 8.90
C ASP A 117 6.07 0.37 10.28
N VAL A 118 7.03 0.59 11.18
CA VAL A 118 6.77 0.82 12.61
C VAL A 118 6.58 2.31 12.86
N MET A 119 5.40 2.68 13.29
CA MET A 119 5.15 4.04 13.78
C MET A 119 5.71 4.23 15.19
N PRO A 120 6.12 5.45 15.58
CA PRO A 120 6.63 5.73 16.92
C PRO A 120 5.68 5.29 18.05
N ALA A 121 4.37 5.37 17.81
CA ALA A 121 3.34 4.96 18.76
C ALA A 121 3.28 3.44 18.97
N ASP A 122 3.71 2.65 17.99
CA ASP A 122 3.66 1.19 18.04
C ASP A 122 4.98 0.55 18.50
N LYS A 123 6.06 1.32 18.56
CA LYS A 123 7.38 0.84 19.04
C LYS A 123 7.32 0.08 20.39
N PRO A 124 6.55 0.53 21.40
CA PRO A 124 6.48 -0.19 22.67
C PRO A 124 5.84 -1.58 22.55
N LYS A 125 4.89 -1.74 21.62
CA LYS A 125 4.19 -3.02 21.39
C LYS A 125 5.03 -4.02 20.58
N LEU A 126 6.06 -3.51 19.89
CA LEU A 126 6.96 -4.28 19.01
C LEU A 126 8.34 -4.45 19.63
N ALA A 127 8.44 -4.40 20.97
CA ALA A 127 9.67 -4.65 21.68
C ALA A 127 10.01 -6.15 21.71
N VAL A 128 11.30 -6.46 21.84
CA VAL A 128 11.79 -7.84 21.97
C VAL A 128 11.15 -8.49 23.21
N GLY A 129 10.59 -9.68 23.05
CA GLY A 129 9.87 -10.43 24.08
C GLY A 129 8.37 -10.17 24.14
N GLU A 130 7.87 -9.14 23.42
CA GLU A 130 6.43 -8.90 23.34
C GLU A 130 5.74 -9.92 22.46
N THR A 131 4.50 -10.26 22.84
CA THR A 131 3.66 -11.19 22.07
C THR A 131 2.55 -10.42 21.38
N ILE A 132 2.47 -10.58 20.08
CA ILE A 132 1.50 -9.90 19.21
C ILE A 132 0.58 -10.90 18.52
N SER A 133 -0.65 -10.46 18.26
CA SER A 133 -1.59 -11.26 17.46
C SER A 133 -1.21 -11.21 15.99
N ILE A 134 -1.29 -12.36 15.34
CA ILE A 134 -0.98 -12.51 13.92
C ILE A 134 -2.09 -13.25 13.19
N ARG A 135 -2.14 -13.06 11.87
CA ARG A 135 -2.91 -13.92 10.97
C ARG A 135 -2.01 -14.50 9.90
N VAL A 136 -2.08 -15.81 9.75
CA VAL A 136 -1.25 -16.58 8.81
C VAL A 136 -2.13 -17.15 7.72
N ASP A 137 -1.63 -17.13 6.48
CA ASP A 137 -2.31 -17.78 5.36
C ASP A 137 -2.20 -19.30 5.48
N PRO A 138 -3.32 -20.04 5.57
CA PRO A 138 -3.28 -21.49 5.66
C PRO A 138 -2.62 -22.16 4.45
N ALA A 139 -2.60 -21.49 3.29
CA ALA A 139 -1.99 -21.98 2.06
C ALA A 139 -0.50 -21.60 1.93
N ASN A 140 -0.07 -20.52 2.60
CA ASN A 140 1.31 -20.05 2.57
C ASN A 140 1.71 -19.47 3.93
N ARG A 141 2.44 -20.25 4.72
CA ARG A 141 2.86 -19.89 6.09
C ARG A 141 3.82 -18.71 6.17
N ASP A 142 4.51 -18.37 5.08
CA ASP A 142 5.40 -17.20 5.04
C ASP A 142 4.62 -15.89 4.93
N ARG A 143 3.33 -15.99 4.65
CA ARG A 143 2.46 -14.82 4.52
C ARG A 143 1.73 -14.54 5.83
N ILE A 144 2.24 -13.55 6.55
CA ILE A 144 1.82 -13.18 7.90
C ILE A 144 1.34 -11.72 7.88
N ILE A 145 0.26 -11.45 8.59
CA ILE A 145 -0.19 -10.08 8.89
C ILE A 145 -0.19 -9.88 10.40
N LEU A 146 0.44 -8.80 10.84
CA LEU A 146 0.39 -8.37 12.24
C LEU A 146 -0.95 -7.67 12.52
N VAL A 147 -1.53 -7.98 13.67
CA VAL A 147 -2.75 -7.34 14.18
C VAL A 147 -2.37 -6.60 15.47
N LEU A 148 -2.14 -5.29 15.37
CA LEU A 148 -1.68 -4.42 16.46
C LEU A 148 -2.84 -3.73 17.18
#